data_8540f890f050b8db38c0c0d3478969e6
#
_entry.id   8540f890f050b8db38c0c0d3478969e6
#
_cell.length_a   1.000
_cell.length_b   1.000
_cell.length_c   1.000
_cell.angle_alpha   90.00
_cell.angle_beta   90.00
_cell.angle_gamma   90.00
#
_symmetry.space_group_name_H-M   'P 1'
#
loop_
_entity.id
_entity.type
_entity.pdbx_description
1 polymer ?
#
loop_
_entity_poly.entity_id
_entity_poly.type
_entity_poly.pdbx_seq_one_letter_code
_entity_poly.pdbx_strand_id
1 'polypeptide(L)' 'MSYVVASAIKELLKKHGMMTAGDFPEAASAHLEQAIQMAAKRAKENGRVTVRPCDL' A
#
# COMPACT_ATOMS: atom_id res chain seq x y z
N MET A 1 1.18 -9.25 -9.88
CA MET A 1 0.05 -9.56 -8.98
C MET A 1 -0.39 -8.28 -8.27
N SER A 2 -1.69 -8.06 -8.17
CA SER A 2 -2.21 -6.87 -7.50
C SER A 2 -2.44 -7.13 -6.02
N TYR A 3 -1.92 -6.24 -5.18
CA TYR A 3 -2.10 -6.31 -3.72
C TYR A 3 -3.23 -5.43 -3.23
N VAL A 4 -3.86 -4.69 -4.13
CA VAL A 4 -4.94 -3.78 -3.80
C VAL A 4 -6.18 -4.08 -4.62
N VAL A 5 -7.36 -3.82 -4.05
CA VAL A 5 -8.63 -4.00 -4.74
C VAL A 5 -8.92 -2.74 -5.54
N ALA A 6 -9.06 -2.89 -6.86
CA ALA A 6 -9.28 -1.76 -7.76
C ALA A 6 -10.53 -0.95 -7.40
N SER A 7 -11.60 -1.62 -6.98
CA SER A 7 -12.84 -0.93 -6.58
C SER A 7 -12.64 -0.04 -5.36
N ALA A 8 -11.84 -0.49 -4.39
CA ALA A 8 -11.55 0.31 -3.19
C ALA A 8 -10.73 1.54 -3.55
N ILE A 9 -9.77 1.41 -4.48
CA ILE A 9 -8.97 2.53 -4.96
C ILE A 9 -9.85 3.55 -5.68
N LYS A 10 -10.76 3.08 -6.53
CA LYS A 10 -11.69 3.95 -7.26
C LYS A 10 -12.57 4.74 -6.29
N GLU A 11 -13.09 4.09 -5.27
CA GLU A 11 -13.91 4.76 -4.27
C GLU A 11 -13.12 5.82 -3.51
N LEU A 12 -11.89 5.51 -3.12
CA LEU A 12 -11.05 6.45 -2.40
C LEU A 12 -10.72 7.67 -3.26
N LEU A 13 -10.35 7.46 -4.53
CA LEU A 13 -10.06 8.56 -5.44
C LEU A 13 -11.31 9.39 -5.75
N LYS A 14 -12.47 8.75 -5.88
CA LYS A 14 -13.73 9.44 -6.10
C LYS A 14 -14.05 10.35 -4.92
N LYS A 15 -13.76 9.92 -3.70
CA LYS A 15 -13.92 10.72 -2.49
C LYS A 15 -13.10 12.01 -2.57
N HIS A 16 -11.95 11.97 -3.24
CA HIS A 16 -11.09 13.13 -3.43
C HIS A 16 -11.36 13.85 -4.76
N GLY A 17 -12.43 13.49 -5.47
CA GLY A 17 -12.81 14.12 -6.71
C GLY A 17 -11.94 13.75 -7.91
N MET A 18 -11.29 12.58 -7.88
CA MET A 18 -10.37 12.13 -8.93
C MET A 18 -10.87 10.88 -9.62
N MET A 19 -10.38 10.67 -10.83
CA MET A 19 -10.62 9.45 -11.59
C MET A 19 -9.39 8.54 -11.51
N THR A 20 -9.59 7.25 -11.78
CA THR A 20 -8.52 6.26 -11.71
C THR A 20 -8.05 5.88 -13.11
N ALA A 21 -6.77 6.05 -13.40
CA ALA A 21 -6.17 5.53 -14.63
C ALA A 21 -6.14 4.00 -14.59
N GLY A 22 -6.21 3.35 -15.76
CA GLY A 22 -6.29 1.89 -15.84
C GLY A 22 -5.11 1.15 -15.22
N ASP A 23 -3.92 1.75 -15.26
CA ASP A 23 -2.70 1.16 -14.72
C ASP A 23 -2.38 1.60 -13.29
N PHE A 24 -3.21 2.48 -12.72
CA PHE A 24 -2.97 3.00 -11.36
C PHE A 24 -3.01 1.91 -10.28
N PRO A 25 -3.96 0.96 -10.30
CA PRO A 25 -3.99 -0.09 -9.28
C PRO A 25 -2.71 -0.92 -9.22
N GLU A 26 -2.09 -1.22 -10.36
CA GLU A 26 -0.81 -1.94 -10.39
C GLU A 26 0.32 -1.12 -9.80
N ALA A 27 0.38 0.16 -10.16
CA ALA A 27 1.38 1.08 -9.61
C ALA A 27 1.21 1.23 -8.10
N ALA A 28 -0.04 1.32 -7.62
CA ALA A 28 -0.32 1.39 -6.20
C ALA A 28 0.09 0.10 -5.47
N SER A 29 -0.13 -1.06 -6.11
CA SER A 29 0.29 -2.35 -5.54
C SER A 29 1.80 -2.44 -5.40
N ALA A 30 2.56 -1.99 -6.40
CA ALA A 30 4.02 -1.97 -6.33
C ALA A 30 4.51 -1.04 -5.22
N HIS A 31 3.88 0.12 -5.08
CA HIS A 31 4.20 1.07 -4.03
C HIS A 31 3.91 0.49 -2.65
N LEU A 32 2.77 -0.20 -2.49
CA LEU A 32 2.40 -0.86 -1.25
C LEU A 32 3.41 -1.95 -0.89
N GLU A 33 3.85 -2.74 -1.87
CA GLU A 33 4.84 -3.77 -1.64
C GLU A 33 6.14 -3.19 -1.07
N GLN A 34 6.63 -2.10 -1.65
CA GLN A 34 7.81 -1.42 -1.14
C GLN A 34 7.61 -0.91 0.28
N ALA A 35 6.47 -0.31 0.56
CA ALA A 35 6.15 0.21 1.89
C ALA A 35 6.14 -0.91 2.93
N ILE A 36 5.57 -2.06 2.57
CA ILE A 36 5.50 -3.22 3.46
C ILE A 36 6.88 -3.82 3.69
N GLN A 37 7.72 -3.89 2.64
CA GLN A 37 9.09 -4.39 2.78
C GLN A 37 9.88 -3.52 3.76
N MET A 38 9.76 -2.22 3.64
CA MET A 38 10.45 -1.29 4.55
C MET A 38 9.90 -1.39 5.98
N ALA A 39 8.59 -1.52 6.12
CA ALA A 39 7.96 -1.68 7.43
C ALA A 39 8.41 -2.97 8.10
N ALA A 40 8.48 -4.06 7.34
CA ALA A 40 8.96 -5.35 7.85
C ALA A 40 10.42 -5.25 8.30
N LYS A 41 11.25 -4.54 7.53
CA LYS A 41 12.66 -4.33 7.89
C LYS A 41 12.78 -3.55 9.21
N ARG A 42 11.98 -2.49 9.37
CA ARG A 42 11.99 -1.69 10.60
C ARG A 42 11.55 -2.51 11.80
N ALA A 43 10.51 -3.31 11.66
CA ALA A 43 10.04 -4.18 12.72
C ALA A 43 11.14 -5.17 13.14
N LYS A 44 11.81 -5.77 12.15
CA LYS A 44 12.89 -6.73 12.40
C LYS A 44 14.08 -6.08 13.11
N GLU A 45 14.45 -4.87 12.70
CA GLU A 45 15.55 -4.12 13.32
C GLU A 45 15.24 -3.79 14.78
N ASN A 46 13.96 -3.65 15.12
CA ASN A 46 13.53 -3.41 16.50
C ASN A 46 13.20 -4.70 17.26
N GLY A 47 13.61 -5.85 16.72
CA GLY A 47 13.44 -7.14 17.39
C GLY A 47 11.99 -7.63 17.44
N ARG A 48 11.15 -7.14 16.53
CA ARG A 48 9.73 -7.53 16.49
C ARG A 48 9.44 -8.41 15.28
N VAL A 49 8.44 -9.27 15.41
CA VAL A 49 7.92 -10.08 14.30
C VAL A 49 6.57 -9.56 13.82
N THR A 50 5.99 -8.59 14.53
CA THR A 50 4.70 -7.98 14.16
C THR A 50 4.94 -6.58 13.64
N VAL A 51 4.48 -6.30 12.42
CA VAL A 51 4.56 -4.98 11.81
C VAL A 51 3.45 -4.10 12.41
N ARG A 52 3.82 -2.90 12.80
CA ARG A 52 2.89 -1.93 13.43
C ARG A 52 2.78 -0.67 12.59
N PRO A 53 1.72 0.14 12.79
CA PRO A 53 1.58 1.39 12.05
C PRO A 53 2.78 2.33 12.16
N CYS A 54 3.50 2.31 13.27
CA CYS A 54 4.70 3.13 13.46
C CYS A 54 5.88 2.71 12.57
N ASP A 55 5.79 1.54 11.94
CA ASP A 55 6.85 1.06 11.04
C ASP A 55 6.73 1.62 9.62
N LEU A 56 5.61 2.27 9.31
CA LEU A 56 5.41 2.93 8.02
C LEU A 56 6.19 4.22 7.90
#